data_00d5befd18d78bbd0ffc445ca8f26d98
#
_entry.id   00d5befd18d78bbd0ffc445ca8f26d98
#
_cell.length_a   1.000
_cell.length_b   1.000
_cell.length_c   1.000
_cell.angle_alpha   90.00
_cell.angle_beta   90.00
_cell.angle_gamma   90.00
#
_symmetry.space_group_name_H-M   'P 1'
#
loop_
_entity.id
_entity.type
_entity.pdbx_description
1 polymer ?
#
loop_
_entity_poly.entity_id
_entity_poly.type
_entity_poly.pdbx_seq_one_letter_code
_entity_poly.pdbx_strand_id
1 'polypeptide(L)'
;TRRTLGWSPSNEGINALITGGGDALRSRSRDMVRHNAWASNAVESFVGNAVGTGIKPQSKHPDPAVKRRLQELWLRWTDEADAAGLTDFYGLQALVCRSTIEGGECLVRIRDRRPEDGLTVPLQLQLLEAEHLPTTKNENLPNGNVIRAGIEFDKLGRRVAYHLYREH
;
A
#
# COMPACT_ATOMS: atom_id res chain seq x y z
N THR A 1 0.39 -38.96 -13.85
CA THR A 1 1.86 -38.86 -13.95
C THR A 1 2.47 -38.66 -12.58
N ARG A 2 3.66 -39.20 -12.30
CA ARG A 2 4.37 -39.07 -11.00
C ARG A 2 4.55 -37.60 -10.55
N ARG A 3 4.54 -36.62 -11.45
CA ARG A 3 4.70 -35.20 -11.15
C ARG A 3 3.51 -34.59 -10.40
N THR A 4 2.34 -35.18 -10.50
CA THR A 4 1.11 -34.67 -9.85
C THR A 4 0.65 -35.58 -8.70
N LEU A 5 1.44 -36.61 -8.36
CA LEU A 5 1.13 -37.48 -7.25
C LEU A 5 1.26 -36.68 -5.94
N GLY A 6 0.16 -36.54 -5.21
CA GLY A 6 0.12 -35.74 -3.97
C GLY A 6 -0.16 -34.24 -4.18
N TRP A 7 -0.30 -33.77 -5.42
CA TRP A 7 -0.76 -32.40 -5.67
C TRP A 7 -2.29 -32.35 -5.69
N SER A 8 -2.87 -31.92 -4.58
CA SER A 8 -4.30 -31.73 -4.41
C SER A 8 -4.55 -30.24 -4.14
N PRO A 9 -4.72 -29.41 -5.18
CA PRO A 9 -5.01 -28.00 -4.99
C PRO A 9 -6.37 -27.84 -4.29
N SER A 10 -6.43 -26.91 -3.33
CA SER A 10 -7.68 -26.53 -2.68
C SER A 10 -8.64 -25.89 -3.68
N ASN A 11 -9.90 -26.25 -3.62
CA ASN A 11 -10.98 -25.60 -4.39
C ASN A 11 -11.71 -24.53 -3.56
N GLU A 12 -11.10 -24.08 -2.47
CA GLU A 12 -11.64 -23.01 -1.64
C GLU A 12 -11.59 -21.65 -2.37
N GLY A 13 -12.52 -20.79 -2.02
CA GLY A 13 -12.53 -19.41 -2.52
C GLY A 13 -11.28 -18.66 -2.09
N ILE A 14 -10.81 -17.72 -2.93
CA ILE A 14 -9.57 -16.95 -2.71
C ILE A 14 -9.52 -16.26 -1.34
N ASN A 15 -10.66 -15.78 -0.83
CA ASN A 15 -10.72 -15.11 0.48
C ASN A 15 -10.40 -16.08 1.63
N ALA A 16 -10.85 -17.33 1.55
CA ALA A 16 -10.53 -18.35 2.55
C ALA A 16 -9.04 -18.71 2.53
N LEU A 17 -8.45 -18.82 1.34
CA LEU A 17 -7.02 -19.07 1.16
C LEU A 17 -6.16 -17.92 1.70
N ILE A 18 -6.56 -16.67 1.44
CA ILE A 18 -5.86 -15.48 1.96
C ILE A 18 -5.98 -15.43 3.48
N THR A 19 -7.17 -15.63 4.04
CA THR A 19 -7.36 -15.61 5.51
C THR A 19 -6.61 -16.73 6.21
N GLY A 20 -6.55 -17.92 5.61
CA GLY A 20 -5.87 -19.07 6.20
C GLY A 20 -4.35 -19.11 6.02
N GLY A 21 -3.83 -18.54 4.95
CA GLY A 21 -2.42 -18.68 4.57
C GLY A 21 -1.66 -17.37 4.29
N GLY A 22 -2.34 -16.24 4.20
CA GLY A 22 -1.77 -14.96 3.77
C GLY A 22 -0.60 -14.50 4.63
N ASP A 23 -0.75 -14.54 5.95
CA ASP A 23 0.29 -14.13 6.89
C ASP A 23 1.55 -15.01 6.79
N ALA A 24 1.35 -16.32 6.67
CA ALA A 24 2.47 -17.25 6.49
C ALA A 24 3.20 -17.04 5.15
N LEU A 25 2.46 -16.78 4.08
CA LEU A 25 3.04 -16.49 2.76
C LEU A 25 3.84 -15.19 2.79
N ARG A 26 3.29 -14.15 3.40
CA ARG A 26 3.91 -12.83 3.57
C ARG A 26 5.20 -12.92 4.38
N SER A 27 5.15 -13.60 5.52
CA SER A 27 6.33 -13.83 6.36
C SER A 27 7.43 -14.59 5.62
N ARG A 28 7.07 -15.64 4.87
CA ARG A 28 8.04 -16.42 4.06
C ARG A 28 8.61 -15.60 2.91
N SER A 29 7.81 -14.77 2.25
CA SER A 29 8.26 -13.90 1.18
C SER A 29 9.29 -12.90 1.70
N ARG A 30 9.00 -12.23 2.82
CA ARG A 30 9.93 -11.28 3.45
C ARG A 30 11.21 -11.96 3.95
N ASP A 31 11.08 -13.15 4.54
CA ASP A 31 12.25 -13.92 4.97
C ASP A 31 13.14 -14.28 3.77
N MET A 32 12.53 -14.69 2.67
CA MET A 32 13.26 -14.98 1.43
C MET A 32 14.00 -13.74 0.91
N VAL A 33 13.37 -12.57 0.89
CA VAL A 33 14.04 -11.34 0.43
C VAL A 33 15.18 -10.94 1.35
N ARG A 34 15.06 -11.16 2.68
CA ARG A 34 16.12 -10.84 3.65
C ARG A 34 17.33 -11.76 3.56
N HIS A 35 17.11 -13.04 3.30
CA HIS A 35 18.16 -14.07 3.43
C HIS A 35 18.63 -14.65 2.09
N ASN A 36 17.99 -14.32 0.97
CA ASN A 36 18.36 -14.81 -0.35
C ASN A 36 18.73 -13.65 -1.28
N ALA A 37 20.00 -13.57 -1.65
CA ALA A 37 20.51 -12.51 -2.50
C ALA A 37 19.83 -12.42 -3.88
N TRP A 38 19.41 -13.56 -4.44
CA TRP A 38 18.69 -13.60 -5.72
C TRP A 38 17.29 -12.98 -5.61
N ALA A 39 16.57 -13.32 -4.54
CA ALA A 39 15.25 -12.75 -4.28
C ALA A 39 15.34 -11.26 -3.99
N SER A 40 16.30 -10.84 -3.16
CA SER A 40 16.57 -9.42 -2.90
C SER A 40 16.88 -8.67 -4.19
N ASN A 41 17.80 -9.17 -5.02
CA ASN A 41 18.16 -8.55 -6.29
C ASN A 41 16.99 -8.49 -7.28
N ALA A 42 16.12 -9.50 -7.29
CA ALA A 42 14.93 -9.50 -8.13
C ALA A 42 13.97 -8.37 -7.74
N VAL A 43 13.72 -8.18 -6.43
CA VAL A 43 12.87 -7.09 -5.91
C VAL A 43 13.49 -5.73 -6.23
N GLU A 44 14.78 -5.54 -5.96
CA GLU A 44 15.49 -4.27 -6.28
C GLU A 44 15.44 -3.96 -7.77
N SER A 45 15.70 -4.96 -8.61
CA SER A 45 15.64 -4.78 -10.06
C SER A 45 14.23 -4.42 -10.53
N PHE A 46 13.21 -5.04 -9.96
CA PHE A 46 11.83 -4.72 -10.30
C PHE A 46 11.48 -3.30 -9.89
N VAL A 47 11.77 -2.90 -8.65
CA VAL A 47 11.53 -1.52 -8.15
C VAL A 47 12.28 -0.51 -8.99
N GLY A 48 13.57 -0.75 -9.28
CA GLY A 48 14.39 0.13 -10.09
C GLY A 48 13.88 0.31 -11.52
N ASN A 49 13.32 -0.74 -12.13
CA ASN A 49 12.75 -0.66 -13.48
C ASN A 49 11.32 -0.10 -13.50
N ALA A 50 10.49 -0.39 -12.48
CA ALA A 50 9.11 0.06 -12.44
C ALA A 50 8.96 1.51 -11.99
N VAL A 51 9.75 1.93 -11.01
CA VAL A 51 9.68 3.27 -10.41
C VAL A 51 10.85 4.15 -10.88
N GLY A 52 12.06 3.60 -10.94
CA GLY A 52 13.28 4.34 -11.32
C GLY A 52 13.49 5.55 -10.41
N THR A 53 13.60 6.74 -11.02
CA THR A 53 13.73 8.02 -10.30
C THR A 53 12.40 8.64 -9.87
N GLY A 54 11.34 7.86 -9.90
CA GLY A 54 9.99 8.27 -9.54
C GLY A 54 9.12 8.71 -10.73
N ILE A 55 7.82 8.45 -10.61
CA ILE A 55 6.80 8.83 -11.59
C ILE A 55 6.45 10.30 -11.34
N LYS A 56 6.77 11.16 -12.30
CA LYS A 56 6.63 12.61 -12.20
C LYS A 56 5.41 13.10 -12.98
N PRO A 57 4.37 13.64 -12.32
CA PRO A 57 3.24 14.21 -13.02
C PRO A 57 3.60 15.56 -13.65
N GLN A 58 2.85 15.91 -14.69
CA GLN A 58 2.91 17.23 -15.32
C GLN A 58 1.52 17.83 -15.43
N SER A 59 1.40 19.12 -15.07
CA SER A 59 0.16 19.84 -15.22
C SER A 59 -0.16 20.05 -16.71
N LYS A 60 -1.41 19.75 -17.10
CA LYS A 60 -1.97 20.06 -18.43
C LYS A 60 -2.83 21.33 -18.43
N HIS A 61 -2.73 22.16 -17.40
CA HIS A 61 -3.50 23.41 -17.34
C HIS A 61 -3.16 24.33 -18.53
N PRO A 62 -4.16 24.95 -19.20
CA PRO A 62 -3.94 25.77 -20.39
C PRO A 62 -3.17 27.06 -20.10
N ASP A 63 -3.36 27.66 -18.89
CA ASP A 63 -2.65 28.85 -18.46
C ASP A 63 -1.23 28.53 -18.00
N PRO A 64 -0.19 29.10 -18.66
CA PRO A 64 1.21 28.85 -18.30
C PRO A 64 1.58 29.32 -16.88
N ALA A 65 0.96 30.38 -16.36
CA ALA A 65 1.25 30.89 -15.01
C ALA A 65 0.73 29.92 -13.95
N VAL A 66 -0.49 29.40 -14.13
CA VAL A 66 -1.07 28.37 -13.26
C VAL A 66 -0.27 27.07 -13.34
N LYS A 67 0.11 26.66 -14.54
CA LYS A 67 0.95 25.48 -14.75
C LYS A 67 2.25 25.57 -13.96
N ARG A 68 2.94 26.70 -14.02
CA ARG A 68 4.19 26.95 -13.29
C ARG A 68 3.96 26.88 -11.78
N ARG A 69 2.93 27.58 -11.29
CA ARG A 69 2.59 27.58 -9.87
C ARG A 69 2.29 26.19 -9.34
N LEU A 70 1.53 25.39 -10.08
CA LEU A 70 1.26 23.99 -9.71
C LEU A 70 2.54 23.15 -9.66
N GLN A 71 3.45 23.36 -10.60
CA GLN A 71 4.73 22.63 -10.63
C GLN A 71 5.63 23.01 -9.44
N GLU A 72 5.68 24.29 -9.08
CA GLU A 72 6.43 24.77 -7.90
C GLU A 72 5.87 24.19 -6.59
N LEU A 73 4.54 24.19 -6.42
CA LEU A 73 3.88 23.60 -5.26
C LEU A 73 4.13 22.08 -5.20
N TRP A 74 4.06 21.41 -6.34
CA TRP A 74 4.34 19.99 -6.43
C TRP A 74 5.77 19.67 -5.97
N LEU A 75 6.77 20.37 -6.50
CA LEU A 75 8.17 20.14 -6.14
C LEU A 75 8.45 20.35 -4.64
N ARG A 76 7.85 21.35 -4.02
CA ARG A 76 7.96 21.58 -2.58
C ARG A 76 7.26 20.48 -1.78
N TRP A 77 6.04 20.12 -2.21
CA TRP A 77 5.28 19.08 -1.53
C TRP A 77 5.96 17.71 -1.60
N THR A 78 6.65 17.38 -2.68
CA THR A 78 7.33 16.08 -2.79
C THR A 78 8.35 15.85 -1.70
N ASP A 79 9.03 16.89 -1.23
CA ASP A 79 10.01 16.81 -0.16
C ASP A 79 9.36 16.64 1.24
N GLU A 80 8.11 17.05 1.38
CA GLU A 80 7.35 17.05 2.64
C GLU A 80 6.28 15.93 2.68
N ALA A 81 6.19 15.11 1.64
CA ALA A 81 5.06 14.19 1.43
C ALA A 81 4.99 13.05 2.43
N ASP A 82 6.13 12.60 2.98
CA ASP A 82 6.18 11.48 3.90
C ASP A 82 5.77 11.91 5.32
N ALA A 83 4.71 11.31 5.85
CA ALA A 83 4.25 11.56 7.22
C ALA A 83 5.24 11.08 8.31
N ALA A 84 6.13 10.16 8.00
CA ALA A 84 7.20 9.70 8.87
C ALA A 84 8.48 10.55 8.74
N GLY A 85 8.59 11.38 7.69
CA GLY A 85 9.75 12.24 7.45
C GLY A 85 11.04 11.49 7.13
N LEU A 86 10.94 10.26 6.64
CA LEU A 86 12.09 9.40 6.35
C LEU A 86 12.56 9.51 4.89
N THR A 87 11.65 9.88 3.99
CA THR A 87 11.92 9.93 2.55
C THR A 87 11.06 10.99 1.87
N ASP A 88 11.28 11.20 0.58
CA ASP A 88 10.46 12.06 -0.27
C ASP A 88 9.31 11.26 -0.93
N PHE A 89 8.49 11.94 -1.73
CA PHE A 89 7.40 11.29 -2.47
C PHE A 89 7.87 10.18 -3.42
N TYR A 90 9.04 10.33 -4.01
CA TYR A 90 9.57 9.35 -4.95
C TYR A 90 10.10 8.10 -4.24
N GLY A 91 10.70 8.29 -3.07
CA GLY A 91 11.04 7.20 -2.17
C GLY A 91 9.82 6.46 -1.65
N LEU A 92 8.71 7.17 -1.35
CA LEU A 92 7.43 6.52 -1.02
C LEU A 92 6.91 5.65 -2.18
N GLN A 93 7.03 6.09 -3.44
CA GLN A 93 6.65 5.25 -4.60
C GLN A 93 7.47 3.95 -4.66
N ALA A 94 8.77 4.05 -4.42
CA ALA A 94 9.64 2.88 -4.37
C ALA A 94 9.27 1.93 -3.22
N LEU A 95 8.97 2.48 -2.04
CA LEU A 95 8.51 1.71 -0.87
C LEU A 95 7.16 1.03 -1.12
N VAL A 96 6.19 1.71 -1.76
CA VAL A 96 4.92 1.10 -2.15
C VAL A 96 5.13 -0.08 -3.09
N CYS A 97 5.96 0.12 -4.13
CA CYS A 97 6.28 -0.93 -5.09
C CYS A 97 6.92 -2.13 -4.40
N ARG A 98 7.94 -1.91 -3.57
CA ARG A 98 8.61 -2.94 -2.78
C ARG A 98 7.63 -3.69 -1.87
N SER A 99 6.87 -2.96 -1.04
CA SER A 99 5.92 -3.56 -0.09
C SER A 99 4.86 -4.40 -0.80
N THR A 100 4.42 -3.98 -1.98
CA THR A 100 3.46 -4.74 -2.79
C THR A 100 4.07 -6.04 -3.31
N ILE A 101 5.35 -6.05 -3.71
CA ILE A 101 6.02 -7.26 -4.17
C ILE A 101 6.28 -8.22 -3.00
N GLU A 102 6.79 -7.71 -1.88
CA GLU A 102 7.16 -8.50 -0.72
C GLU A 102 5.95 -8.98 0.09
N GLY A 103 4.95 -8.10 0.26
CA GLY A 103 3.79 -8.33 1.13
C GLY A 103 2.48 -8.64 0.41
N GLY A 104 2.44 -8.50 -0.92
CA GLY A 104 1.24 -8.68 -1.75
C GLY A 104 0.32 -7.48 -1.79
N GLU A 105 0.38 -6.60 -0.80
CA GLU A 105 -0.43 -5.39 -0.69
C GLU A 105 0.29 -4.31 0.12
N CYS A 106 -0.16 -3.08 -0.04
CA CYS A 106 0.33 -1.93 0.70
C CYS A 106 -0.83 -0.93 0.90
N LEU A 107 -0.91 -0.34 2.08
CA LEU A 107 -1.92 0.66 2.40
C LEU A 107 -1.27 2.04 2.44
N VAL A 108 -1.87 2.99 1.73
CA VAL A 108 -1.45 4.39 1.77
C VAL A 108 -2.55 5.22 2.41
N ARG A 109 -2.26 5.75 3.60
CA ARG A 109 -3.17 6.61 4.33
C ARG A 109 -2.89 8.07 4.00
N ILE A 110 -3.91 8.77 3.53
CA ILE A 110 -3.88 10.21 3.33
C ILE A 110 -4.03 10.87 4.71
N ARG A 111 -3.10 11.77 5.03
CA ARG A 111 -3.06 12.51 6.29
C ARG A 111 -3.29 13.99 6.00
N ASP A 112 -4.53 14.44 6.23
CA ASP A 112 -4.80 15.88 6.25
C ASP A 112 -4.05 16.53 7.42
N ARG A 113 -3.35 17.59 7.13
CA ARG A 113 -2.59 18.40 8.09
C ARG A 113 -3.23 19.76 8.28
N ARG A 114 -2.92 20.39 9.40
CA ARG A 114 -3.42 21.72 9.68
C ARG A 114 -2.50 22.76 9.05
N PRO A 115 -3.01 23.96 8.69
CA PRO A 115 -2.16 25.04 8.22
C PRO A 115 -1.05 25.43 9.22
N GLU A 116 -1.31 25.24 10.53
CA GLU A 116 -0.36 25.54 11.61
C GLU A 116 0.83 24.58 11.65
N ASP A 117 0.74 23.42 11.01
CA ASP A 117 1.83 22.42 10.93
C ASP A 117 2.98 22.91 10.02
N GLY A 118 2.82 24.03 9.32
CA GLY A 118 3.89 24.73 8.58
C GLY A 118 4.28 24.07 7.25
N LEU A 119 3.50 23.12 6.76
CA LEU A 119 3.74 22.47 5.47
C LEU A 119 3.32 23.34 4.30
N THR A 120 4.02 23.26 3.17
CA THR A 120 3.70 23.97 1.93
C THR A 120 2.31 23.60 1.41
N VAL A 121 1.97 22.32 1.47
CA VAL A 121 0.63 21.78 1.24
C VAL A 121 0.26 20.94 2.45
N PRO A 122 -0.88 21.20 3.12
CA PRO A 122 -1.26 20.52 4.36
C PRO A 122 -1.75 19.09 4.10
N LEU A 123 -0.92 18.30 3.47
CA LEU A 123 -1.19 16.93 3.05
C LEU A 123 0.07 16.09 3.15
N GLN A 124 0.00 14.97 3.85
CA GLN A 124 1.05 13.98 3.85
C GLN A 124 0.51 12.57 3.58
N LEU A 125 1.39 11.66 3.20
CA LEU A 125 1.10 10.26 2.97
C LEU A 125 1.78 9.43 4.05
N GLN A 126 1.04 8.48 4.59
CA GLN A 126 1.56 7.49 5.53
C GLN A 126 1.46 6.11 4.90
N LEU A 127 2.59 5.46 4.76
CA LEU A 127 2.66 4.09 4.30
C LEU A 127 2.40 3.16 5.49
N LEU A 128 1.55 2.17 5.30
CA LEU A 128 1.23 1.16 6.28
C LEU A 128 1.39 -0.22 5.65
N GLU A 129 2.02 -1.11 6.37
CA GLU A 129 2.17 -2.50 5.96
C GLU A 129 0.81 -3.23 6.00
N ALA A 130 0.70 -4.30 5.24
CA ALA A 130 -0.51 -5.11 5.13
C ALA A 130 -0.99 -5.65 6.49
N GLU A 131 -0.07 -5.87 7.41
CA GLU A 131 -0.32 -6.39 8.77
C GLU A 131 -1.14 -5.44 9.64
N HIS A 132 -1.21 -4.16 9.28
CA HIS A 132 -2.13 -3.23 9.95
C HIS A 132 -3.61 -3.58 9.72
N LEU A 133 -3.93 -4.36 8.68
CA LEU A 133 -5.30 -4.80 8.40
C LEU A 133 -5.60 -6.11 9.15
N PRO A 134 -6.53 -6.13 10.13
CA PRO A 134 -6.91 -7.33 10.87
C PRO A 134 -7.76 -8.27 9.99
N THR A 135 -7.12 -9.14 9.22
CA THR A 135 -7.81 -10.08 8.31
C THR A 135 -8.76 -11.05 9.02
N THR A 136 -8.61 -11.22 10.32
CA THR A 136 -9.50 -12.04 11.16
C THR A 136 -10.75 -11.30 11.62
N LYS A 137 -10.82 -9.95 11.50
CA LYS A 137 -11.96 -9.15 11.94
C LYS A 137 -13.14 -9.31 11.00
N ASN A 138 -14.18 -9.98 11.48
CA ASN A 138 -15.46 -10.15 10.79
C ASN A 138 -16.59 -9.79 11.75
N GLU A 139 -17.49 -8.88 11.35
CA GLU A 139 -18.53 -8.35 12.22
C GLU A 139 -19.72 -7.86 11.39
N ASN A 140 -20.94 -7.99 11.93
CA ASN A 140 -22.12 -7.35 11.38
C ASN A 140 -22.42 -6.13 12.24
N LEU A 141 -22.42 -4.94 11.64
CA LEU A 141 -22.64 -3.69 12.37
C LEU A 141 -24.12 -3.34 12.52
N PRO A 142 -24.50 -2.60 13.59
CA PRO A 142 -25.89 -2.21 13.82
C PRO A 142 -26.52 -1.36 12.71
N ASN A 143 -25.69 -0.60 11.96
CA ASN A 143 -26.11 0.22 10.83
C ASN A 143 -26.42 -0.60 9.56
N GLY A 144 -26.24 -1.92 9.62
CA GLY A 144 -26.46 -2.85 8.51
C GLY A 144 -25.27 -3.02 7.57
N ASN A 145 -24.13 -2.39 7.89
CA ASN A 145 -22.86 -2.66 7.22
C ASN A 145 -22.26 -3.98 7.74
N VAL A 146 -21.35 -4.55 6.97
CA VAL A 146 -20.66 -5.78 7.36
C VAL A 146 -19.15 -5.59 7.24
N ILE A 147 -18.40 -6.07 8.23
CA ILE A 147 -16.95 -6.14 8.16
C ILE A 147 -16.55 -7.53 7.72
N ARG A 148 -15.68 -7.63 6.74
CA ARG A 148 -15.06 -8.87 6.27
C ARG A 148 -13.57 -8.65 6.11
N ALA A 149 -12.77 -9.47 6.80
CA ALA A 149 -11.32 -9.38 6.78
C ALA A 149 -10.80 -7.93 7.04
N GLY A 150 -11.40 -7.22 8.01
CA GLY A 150 -11.02 -5.85 8.36
C GLY A 150 -11.56 -4.77 7.42
N ILE A 151 -12.24 -5.11 6.35
CA ILE A 151 -12.83 -4.15 5.41
C ILE A 151 -14.34 -4.06 5.65
N GLU A 152 -14.83 -2.83 5.83
CA GLU A 152 -16.26 -2.55 6.00
C GLU A 152 -16.93 -2.31 4.66
N PHE A 153 -18.05 -3.00 4.46
CA PHE A 153 -18.89 -2.89 3.28
C PHE A 153 -20.27 -2.36 3.68
N ASP A 154 -20.81 -1.47 2.88
CA ASP A 154 -22.20 -1.02 3.03
C ASP A 154 -23.21 -2.07 2.54
N LYS A 155 -24.51 -1.75 2.67
CA LYS A 155 -25.62 -2.63 2.24
C LYS A 155 -25.62 -2.93 0.73
N LEU A 156 -24.92 -2.13 -0.07
CA LEU A 156 -24.75 -2.31 -1.52
C LEU A 156 -23.48 -3.08 -1.88
N GLY A 157 -22.68 -3.49 -0.88
CA GLY A 157 -21.41 -4.19 -1.09
C GLY A 157 -20.24 -3.27 -1.46
N ARG A 158 -20.37 -1.95 -1.30
CA ARG A 158 -19.28 -1.01 -1.54
C ARG A 158 -18.37 -0.92 -0.31
N ARG A 159 -17.07 -0.83 -0.53
CA ARG A 159 -16.08 -0.59 0.54
C ARG A 159 -16.23 0.84 1.05
N VAL A 160 -16.45 1.00 2.35
CA VAL A 160 -16.64 2.32 3.00
C VAL A 160 -15.58 2.64 4.03
N ALA A 161 -14.94 1.63 4.63
CA ALA A 161 -13.88 1.84 5.60
C ALA A 161 -12.91 0.65 5.66
N TYR A 162 -11.69 0.93 6.15
CA TYR A 162 -10.70 -0.06 6.53
C TYR A 162 -10.45 0.08 8.01
N HIS A 163 -10.63 -1.01 8.77
CA HIS A 163 -10.33 -1.06 10.19
C HIS A 163 -8.87 -1.46 10.33
N LEU A 164 -8.06 -0.58 10.89
CA LEU A 164 -6.62 -0.80 11.00
C LEU A 164 -6.20 -0.87 12.47
N TYR A 165 -5.20 -1.70 12.78
CA TYR A 165 -4.51 -1.61 14.05
C TYR A 165 -3.80 -0.26 14.17
N ARG A 166 -3.72 0.27 15.41
CA ARG A 166 -2.97 1.52 15.68
C ARG A 166 -1.47 1.30 15.56
N GLU A 167 -1.02 0.15 16.02
CA GLU A 167 0.37 -0.30 16.05
C GLU A 167 0.40 -1.76 15.60
N HIS A 168 1.49 -2.16 14.98
CA HIS A 168 1.75 -3.52 14.56
C HIS A 168 3.11 -3.96 15.13
#